data_576e465c805fe5fcbfd53ad9495d43fe
#
_entry.id   576e465c805fe5fcbfd53ad9495d43fe
#
_cell.length_a   1.000
_cell.length_b   1.000
_cell.length_c   1.000
_cell.angle_alpha   90.00
_cell.angle_beta   90.00
_cell.angle_gamma   90.00
#
_symmetry.space_group_name_H-M   'P 1'
#
loop_
_entity.id
_entity.type
_entity.pdbx_description
1 polymer ?
#
loop_
_entity_poly.entity_id
_entity_poly.type
_entity_poly.pdbx_seq_one_letter_code
_entity_poly.pdbx_strand_id
1 'polypeptide(L)'
;MKLYSGPLSLFTGKVRIALDEKGLEYDIVSVPFSRAGYQPKHPDVLAINPKAQVPVLVDGPVKLYDSTIILEYLEDRYPEPPLYPRNVAERARCRQLEAAADEVLFPFVYELILEVFYKPAPERDADRIARAHAGIARHYDDLERDLAGRDYLCDQFSVADIGYFMTVTFAANFGDTIRDEQPALRAWYDRVLGRPSVTREVMGLAAAMERISS
;
A
#
# COMPACT_ATOMS: atom_id res chain seq x y z
N MET A 1 -17.24 2.31 12.13
CA MET A 1 -16.74 2.86 10.84
C MET A 1 -17.08 1.92 9.70
N LYS A 2 -17.14 2.43 8.44
CA LYS A 2 -17.24 1.58 7.23
C LYS A 2 -16.08 1.89 6.31
N LEU A 3 -15.41 0.85 5.80
CA LEU A 3 -14.36 0.94 4.81
C LEU A 3 -14.81 0.27 3.51
N TYR A 4 -14.96 1.03 2.43
CA TYR A 4 -15.14 0.49 1.09
C TYR A 4 -13.79 0.02 0.57
N SER A 5 -13.68 -1.27 0.39
CA SER A 5 -12.41 -1.98 0.25
C SER A 5 -12.36 -2.83 -1.01
N GLY A 6 -11.30 -2.68 -1.76
CA GLY A 6 -11.00 -3.53 -2.91
C GLY A 6 -10.04 -4.67 -2.55
N PRO A 7 -10.28 -5.90 -3.00
CA PRO A 7 -9.49 -7.07 -2.60
C PRO A 7 -8.02 -7.03 -3.08
N LEU A 8 -7.74 -6.36 -4.20
CA LEU A 8 -6.40 -6.18 -4.76
C LEU A 8 -5.98 -4.70 -4.77
N SER A 9 -6.39 -3.94 -3.77
CA SER A 9 -6.01 -2.54 -3.64
C SER A 9 -4.94 -2.37 -2.57
N LEU A 10 -3.72 -2.10 -2.99
CA LEU A 10 -2.61 -1.70 -2.15
C LEU A 10 -3.03 -0.56 -1.19
N PHE A 11 -3.68 0.47 -1.74
CA PHE A 11 -4.12 1.64 -0.97
C PHE A 11 -5.18 1.31 0.09
N THR A 12 -6.07 0.35 -0.19
CA THR A 12 -7.00 -0.15 0.84
C THR A 12 -6.27 -0.98 1.89
N GLY A 13 -5.25 -1.74 1.49
CA GLY A 13 -4.39 -2.49 2.40
C GLY A 13 -3.70 -1.58 3.42
N LYS A 14 -3.17 -0.42 2.99
CA LYS A 14 -2.61 0.59 3.89
C LYS A 14 -3.59 0.99 4.99
N VAL A 15 -4.83 1.28 4.60
CA VAL A 15 -5.89 1.70 5.55
C VAL A 15 -6.28 0.57 6.50
N ARG A 16 -6.42 -0.68 6.01
CA ARG A 16 -6.74 -1.83 6.85
C ARG A 16 -5.64 -2.09 7.89
N ILE A 17 -4.38 -2.06 7.48
CA ILE A 17 -3.26 -2.20 8.41
C ILE A 17 -3.33 -1.13 9.49
N ALA A 18 -3.55 0.14 9.12
CA ALA A 18 -3.61 1.23 10.08
C ALA A 18 -4.79 1.10 11.06
N LEU A 19 -5.98 0.71 10.58
CA LEU A 19 -7.14 0.45 11.43
C LEU A 19 -6.88 -0.67 12.44
N ASP A 20 -6.28 -1.77 11.96
CA ASP A 20 -5.93 -2.92 12.79
C ASP A 20 -4.84 -2.57 13.82
N GLU A 21 -3.80 -1.81 13.43
CA GLU A 21 -2.74 -1.35 14.35
C GLU A 21 -3.29 -0.43 15.44
N LYS A 22 -4.30 0.38 15.12
CA LYS A 22 -4.97 1.24 16.10
C LYS A 22 -6.05 0.50 16.91
N GLY A 23 -6.29 -0.79 16.65
CA GLY A 23 -7.30 -1.58 17.34
C GLY A 23 -8.73 -1.08 17.10
N LEU A 24 -9.01 -0.46 15.97
CA LEU A 24 -10.30 0.12 15.65
C LEU A 24 -11.22 -0.91 14.99
N GLU A 25 -12.48 -0.96 15.43
CA GLU A 25 -13.51 -1.79 14.80
C GLU A 25 -14.11 -1.10 13.58
N TYR A 26 -14.24 -1.84 12.49
CA TYR A 26 -14.81 -1.34 11.24
C TYR A 26 -15.49 -2.44 10.42
N ASP A 27 -16.51 -2.05 9.68
CA ASP A 27 -17.19 -2.92 8.72
C ASP A 27 -16.53 -2.78 7.34
N ILE A 28 -16.25 -3.89 6.68
CA ILE A 28 -15.75 -3.92 5.30
C ILE A 28 -16.93 -3.99 4.32
N VAL A 29 -17.04 -3.01 3.45
CA VAL A 29 -17.89 -3.07 2.27
C VAL A 29 -17.01 -3.45 1.07
N SER A 30 -17.11 -4.71 0.66
CA SER A 30 -16.30 -5.23 -0.44
C SER A 30 -16.74 -4.62 -1.78
N VAL A 31 -15.78 -4.02 -2.49
CA VAL A 31 -15.98 -3.55 -3.87
C VAL A 31 -15.42 -4.62 -4.81
N PRO A 32 -16.28 -5.28 -5.63
CA PRO A 32 -15.85 -6.38 -6.47
C PRO A 32 -14.74 -6.00 -7.43
N PHE A 33 -13.81 -6.92 -7.64
CA PHE A 33 -12.72 -6.81 -8.61
C PHE A 33 -12.76 -7.99 -9.58
N SER A 34 -12.47 -7.72 -10.85
CA SER A 34 -12.36 -8.71 -11.91
C SER A 34 -11.21 -8.33 -12.86
N ARG A 35 -11.01 -9.09 -13.92
CA ARG A 35 -10.07 -8.70 -14.99
C ARG A 35 -10.43 -7.37 -15.68
N ALA A 36 -11.68 -6.91 -15.56
CA ALA A 36 -12.09 -5.56 -15.99
C ALA A 36 -11.81 -4.47 -14.93
N GLY A 37 -11.06 -4.81 -13.87
CA GLY A 37 -10.80 -3.96 -12.72
C GLY A 37 -12.00 -3.88 -11.78
N TYR A 38 -12.15 -2.76 -11.08
CA TYR A 38 -13.27 -2.46 -10.18
C TYR A 38 -14.48 -1.97 -10.98
N GLN A 39 -15.16 -2.89 -11.65
CA GLN A 39 -16.35 -2.62 -12.47
C GLN A 39 -17.47 -3.65 -12.18
N PRO A 40 -18.76 -3.25 -12.11
CA PRO A 40 -19.21 -1.85 -12.09
C PRO A 40 -18.73 -1.11 -10.84
N LYS A 41 -18.61 0.22 -10.92
CA LYS A 41 -18.22 1.04 -9.76
C LYS A 41 -19.30 1.01 -8.69
N HIS A 42 -18.89 0.95 -7.42
CA HIS A 42 -19.83 0.96 -6.29
C HIS A 42 -20.50 2.33 -6.15
N PRO A 43 -21.86 2.42 -6.04
CA PRO A 43 -22.59 3.70 -6.00
C PRO A 43 -22.09 4.65 -4.91
N ASP A 44 -21.85 4.15 -3.69
CA ASP A 44 -21.38 5.00 -2.58
C ASP A 44 -19.96 5.49 -2.82
N VAL A 45 -19.10 4.69 -3.46
CA VAL A 45 -17.75 5.12 -3.85
C VAL A 45 -17.84 6.25 -4.86
N LEU A 46 -18.72 6.14 -5.86
CA LEU A 46 -18.96 7.22 -6.85
C LEU A 46 -19.48 8.49 -6.20
N ALA A 47 -20.35 8.36 -5.19
CA ALA A 47 -20.95 9.50 -4.51
C ALA A 47 -19.96 10.27 -3.62
N ILE A 48 -18.88 9.60 -3.15
CA ILE A 48 -17.93 10.18 -2.20
C ILE A 48 -16.62 10.54 -2.89
N ASN A 49 -16.09 9.64 -3.74
CA ASN A 49 -14.78 9.79 -4.37
C ASN A 49 -14.91 10.15 -5.87
N PRO A 50 -14.59 11.37 -6.28
CA PRO A 50 -14.64 11.78 -7.70
C PRO A 50 -13.67 10.98 -8.59
N LYS A 51 -12.61 10.37 -8.02
CA LYS A 51 -11.71 9.46 -8.74
C LYS A 51 -12.34 8.07 -8.98
N ALA A 52 -13.52 7.79 -8.36
CA ALA A 52 -14.20 6.49 -8.43
C ALA A 52 -13.30 5.30 -8.02
N GLN A 53 -12.46 5.50 -7.03
CA GLN A 53 -11.46 4.55 -6.54
C GLN A 53 -11.66 4.24 -5.06
N VAL A 54 -11.16 3.08 -4.62
CA VAL A 54 -11.02 2.69 -3.22
C VAL A 54 -9.60 3.02 -2.74
N PRO A 55 -9.40 3.27 -1.42
CA PRO A 55 -10.37 3.22 -0.31
C PRO A 55 -11.33 4.42 -0.24
N VAL A 56 -12.48 4.19 0.39
CA VAL A 56 -13.36 5.24 0.92
C VAL A 56 -13.68 4.87 2.36
N LEU A 57 -13.52 5.81 3.29
CA LEU A 57 -13.85 5.66 4.69
C LEU A 57 -15.08 6.49 5.05
N VAL A 58 -16.02 5.91 5.80
CA VAL A 58 -17.15 6.61 6.40
C VAL A 58 -17.11 6.40 7.91
N ASP A 59 -16.94 7.50 8.66
CA ASP A 59 -16.94 7.52 10.12
C ASP A 59 -17.94 8.55 10.64
N GLY A 60 -19.15 8.09 10.95
CA GLY A 60 -20.27 8.97 11.29
C GLY A 60 -20.57 9.94 10.14
N PRO A 61 -20.49 11.27 10.38
CA PRO A 61 -20.71 12.27 9.34
C PRO A 61 -19.52 12.46 8.41
N VAL A 62 -18.33 11.98 8.77
CA VAL A 62 -17.08 12.15 8.01
C VAL A 62 -17.03 11.13 6.88
N LYS A 63 -16.77 11.60 5.67
CA LYS A 63 -16.60 10.77 4.46
C LYS A 63 -15.32 11.18 3.78
N LEU A 64 -14.39 10.24 3.66
CA LEU A 64 -13.04 10.49 3.15
C LEU A 64 -12.70 9.51 2.04
N TYR A 65 -11.88 9.96 1.13
CA TYR A 65 -11.18 9.16 0.13
C TYR A 65 -9.70 9.57 0.09
N ASP A 66 -8.88 8.79 -0.59
CA ASP A 66 -7.44 8.87 -0.58
C ASP A 66 -6.83 8.26 0.69
N SER A 67 -5.94 7.27 0.50
CA SER A 67 -5.38 6.51 1.64
C SER A 67 -4.57 7.39 2.57
N THR A 68 -3.76 8.32 2.04
CA THR A 68 -2.94 9.24 2.84
C THR A 68 -3.82 10.13 3.73
N ILE A 69 -4.89 10.71 3.17
CA ILE A 69 -5.84 11.55 3.92
C ILE A 69 -6.56 10.73 4.99
N ILE A 70 -6.94 9.49 4.68
CA ILE A 70 -7.56 8.58 5.65
C ILE A 70 -6.59 8.26 6.79
N LEU A 71 -5.32 7.96 6.49
CA LEU A 71 -4.30 7.69 7.51
C LEU A 71 -4.07 8.90 8.44
N GLU A 72 -3.99 10.10 7.89
CA GLU A 72 -3.87 11.34 8.69
C GLU A 72 -5.11 11.57 9.58
N TYR A 73 -6.31 11.38 9.03
CA TYR A 73 -7.54 11.47 9.82
C TYR A 73 -7.57 10.46 10.98
N LEU A 74 -7.17 9.22 10.72
CA LEU A 74 -7.13 8.18 11.76
C LEU A 74 -6.13 8.53 12.86
N GLU A 75 -4.98 9.12 12.51
CA GLU A 75 -4.02 9.60 13.51
C GLU A 75 -4.54 10.75 14.34
N ASP A 76 -5.16 11.76 13.70
CA ASP A 76 -5.67 12.93 14.42
C ASP A 76 -6.89 12.59 15.28
N ARG A 77 -7.74 11.69 14.82
CA ARG A 77 -8.97 11.31 15.53
C ARG A 77 -8.75 10.26 16.62
N TYR A 78 -7.78 9.36 16.40
CA TYR A 78 -7.44 8.23 17.26
C TYR A 78 -5.91 8.18 17.43
N PRO A 79 -5.32 9.08 18.23
CA PRO A 79 -3.87 9.29 18.29
C PRO A 79 -3.09 8.12 18.90
N GLU A 80 -3.75 7.18 19.58
CA GLU A 80 -3.09 6.04 20.23
C GLU A 80 -3.61 4.69 19.73
N PRO A 81 -2.70 3.74 19.45
CA PRO A 81 -1.24 3.92 19.34
C PRO A 81 -0.84 4.77 18.13
N PRO A 82 0.25 5.56 18.23
CA PRO A 82 0.65 6.48 17.18
C PRO A 82 1.25 5.73 15.98
N LEU A 83 0.85 6.14 14.76
CA LEU A 83 1.44 5.68 13.50
C LEU A 83 2.27 6.77 12.80
N TYR A 84 2.37 7.94 13.42
CA TYR A 84 3.26 9.03 13.03
C TYR A 84 4.16 9.45 14.19
N PRO A 85 5.41 9.88 13.94
CA PRO A 85 6.25 10.44 14.96
C PRO A 85 5.61 11.66 15.63
N ARG A 86 5.88 11.84 16.95
CA ARG A 86 5.39 13.02 17.70
C ARG A 86 6.20 14.28 17.42
N ASN A 87 7.49 14.12 17.12
CA ASN A 87 8.35 15.22 16.74
C ASN A 87 7.92 15.77 15.37
N VAL A 88 7.79 17.10 15.26
CA VAL A 88 7.25 17.76 14.05
C VAL A 88 8.12 17.52 12.82
N ALA A 89 9.45 17.58 12.97
CA ALA A 89 10.38 17.35 11.86
C ALA A 89 10.35 15.88 11.38
N GLU A 90 10.37 14.94 12.33
CA GLU A 90 10.26 13.50 12.02
C GLU A 90 8.88 13.15 11.44
N ARG A 91 7.82 13.80 11.92
CA ARG A 91 6.47 13.66 11.38
C ARG A 91 6.40 14.15 9.92
N ALA A 92 7.05 15.27 9.61
CA ALA A 92 7.14 15.78 8.24
C ALA A 92 7.91 14.81 7.33
N ARG A 93 9.03 14.24 7.81
CA ARG A 93 9.77 13.20 7.10
C ARG A 93 8.93 11.94 6.88
N CYS A 94 8.20 11.49 7.89
CA CYS A 94 7.31 10.32 7.79
C CYS A 94 6.25 10.52 6.69
N ARG A 95 5.62 11.70 6.62
CA ARG A 95 4.68 12.07 5.55
C ARG A 95 5.35 12.07 4.17
N GLN A 96 6.56 12.61 4.09
CA GLN A 96 7.33 12.62 2.83
C GLN A 96 7.65 11.20 2.35
N LEU A 97 8.04 10.31 3.26
CA LEU A 97 8.33 8.90 2.93
C LEU A 97 7.06 8.15 2.51
N GLU A 98 5.95 8.37 3.21
CA GLU A 98 4.65 7.77 2.85
C GLU A 98 4.21 8.23 1.46
N ALA A 99 4.28 9.53 1.18
CA ALA A 99 3.99 10.08 -0.15
C ALA A 99 4.96 9.54 -1.22
N ALA A 100 6.24 9.36 -0.91
CA ALA A 100 7.21 8.82 -1.85
C ALA A 100 6.94 7.35 -2.21
N ALA A 101 6.40 6.55 -1.30
CA ALA A 101 5.95 5.20 -1.62
C ALA A 101 4.85 5.20 -2.71
N ASP A 102 3.92 6.15 -2.64
CA ASP A 102 2.78 6.27 -3.55
C ASP A 102 3.12 7.01 -4.86
N GLU A 103 3.94 8.06 -4.80
CA GLU A 103 4.16 8.96 -5.94
C GLU A 103 5.48 8.72 -6.67
N VAL A 104 6.43 8.02 -6.04
CA VAL A 104 7.77 7.79 -6.62
C VAL A 104 8.00 6.31 -6.92
N LEU A 105 7.74 5.39 -5.98
CA LEU A 105 7.92 3.96 -6.21
C LEU A 105 6.72 3.31 -6.91
N PHE A 106 5.49 3.54 -6.41
CA PHE A 106 4.30 2.90 -6.96
C PHE A 106 4.05 3.14 -8.44
N PRO A 107 4.38 4.29 -9.07
CA PRO A 107 4.24 4.48 -10.51
C PRO A 107 4.93 3.39 -11.34
N PHE A 108 6.11 2.91 -10.94
CA PHE A 108 6.79 1.80 -11.63
C PHE A 108 6.03 0.48 -11.46
N VAL A 109 5.51 0.21 -10.27
CA VAL A 109 4.67 -0.97 -10.02
C VAL A 109 3.37 -0.88 -10.83
N TYR A 110 2.79 0.31 -10.93
CA TYR A 110 1.58 0.54 -11.72
C TYR A 110 1.81 0.31 -13.22
N GLU A 111 2.98 0.69 -13.75
CA GLU A 111 3.36 0.34 -15.12
C GLU A 111 3.36 -1.19 -15.35
N LEU A 112 3.90 -1.96 -14.39
CA LEU A 112 3.87 -3.42 -14.48
C LEU A 112 2.45 -3.98 -14.39
N ILE A 113 1.60 -3.40 -13.53
CA ILE A 113 0.17 -3.75 -13.47
C ILE A 113 -0.48 -3.54 -14.85
N LEU A 114 -0.25 -2.39 -15.49
CA LEU A 114 -0.83 -2.07 -16.78
C LEU A 114 -0.34 -3.01 -17.89
N GLU A 115 0.96 -3.28 -17.93
CA GLU A 115 1.58 -4.06 -19.01
C GLU A 115 1.44 -5.58 -18.81
N VAL A 116 1.58 -6.06 -17.56
CA VAL A 116 1.68 -7.50 -17.31
C VAL A 116 0.35 -8.11 -16.89
N PHE A 117 -0.44 -7.40 -16.05
CA PHE A 117 -1.71 -7.92 -15.57
C PHE A 117 -2.87 -7.69 -16.56
N TYR A 118 -2.96 -6.49 -17.14
CA TYR A 118 -4.08 -6.14 -18.02
C TYR A 118 -3.86 -6.47 -19.49
N LYS A 119 -2.61 -6.55 -19.97
CA LYS A 119 -2.32 -6.84 -21.38
C LYS A 119 -1.91 -8.30 -21.62
N PRO A 120 -2.39 -8.91 -22.70
CA PRO A 120 -1.86 -10.19 -23.17
C PRO A 120 -0.40 -10.03 -23.62
N ALA A 121 0.40 -11.09 -23.51
CA ALA A 121 1.84 -11.04 -23.79
C ALA A 121 2.24 -10.38 -25.12
N PRO A 122 1.54 -10.61 -26.26
CA PRO A 122 1.92 -9.98 -27.52
C PRO A 122 1.74 -8.44 -27.58
N GLU A 123 0.94 -7.86 -26.67
CA GLU A 123 0.61 -6.44 -26.64
C GLU A 123 1.44 -5.65 -25.62
N ARG A 124 2.32 -6.35 -24.87
CA ARG A 124 3.15 -5.77 -23.82
C ARG A 124 4.29 -4.96 -24.40
N ASP A 125 4.52 -3.77 -23.82
CA ASP A 125 5.66 -2.92 -24.13
C ASP A 125 6.88 -3.35 -23.29
N ALA A 126 7.81 -4.07 -23.94
CA ALA A 126 9.00 -4.60 -23.27
C ALA A 126 9.92 -3.49 -22.73
N ASP A 127 10.04 -2.35 -23.42
CA ASP A 127 10.86 -1.24 -22.96
C ASP A 127 10.25 -0.56 -21.73
N ARG A 128 8.93 -0.46 -21.68
CA ARG A 128 8.20 0.07 -20.54
C ARG A 128 8.36 -0.82 -19.32
N ILE A 129 8.23 -2.14 -19.50
CA ILE A 129 8.47 -3.14 -18.45
C ILE A 129 9.91 -3.06 -17.95
N ALA A 130 10.90 -3.01 -18.84
CA ALA A 130 12.31 -2.91 -18.45
C ALA A 130 12.62 -1.62 -17.67
N ARG A 131 12.06 -0.48 -18.07
CA ARG A 131 12.20 0.79 -17.31
C ARG A 131 11.56 0.71 -15.95
N ALA A 132 10.40 0.04 -15.81
CA ALA A 132 9.72 -0.14 -14.53
C ALA A 132 10.58 -0.98 -13.57
N HIS A 133 11.07 -2.14 -14.00
CA HIS A 133 11.98 -2.96 -13.20
C HIS A 133 13.25 -2.21 -12.78
N ALA A 134 13.88 -1.47 -13.71
CA ALA A 134 15.05 -0.66 -13.38
C ALA A 134 14.73 0.47 -12.38
N GLY A 135 13.53 1.04 -12.44
CA GLY A 135 13.05 2.03 -11.47
C GLY A 135 12.89 1.42 -10.09
N ILE A 136 12.21 0.28 -9.97
CA ILE A 136 12.02 -0.44 -8.71
C ILE A 136 13.37 -0.85 -8.10
N ALA A 137 14.27 -1.41 -8.91
CA ALA A 137 15.60 -1.83 -8.44
C ALA A 137 16.38 -0.67 -7.80
N ARG A 138 16.38 0.52 -8.41
CA ARG A 138 17.03 1.71 -7.84
C ARG A 138 16.41 2.13 -6.51
N HIS A 139 15.08 2.10 -6.39
CA HIS A 139 14.40 2.43 -5.15
C HIS A 139 14.69 1.42 -4.03
N TYR A 140 14.87 0.15 -4.38
CA TYR A 140 15.30 -0.87 -3.40
C TYR A 140 16.72 -0.59 -2.90
N ASP A 141 17.63 -0.12 -3.78
CA ASP A 141 18.99 0.27 -3.37
C ASP A 141 18.97 1.55 -2.50
N ASP A 142 18.03 2.47 -2.74
CA ASP A 142 17.81 3.65 -1.89
C ASP A 142 17.27 3.23 -0.53
N LEU A 143 16.26 2.37 -0.47
CA LEU A 143 15.70 1.83 0.76
C LEU A 143 16.73 1.03 1.57
N GLU A 144 17.59 0.23 0.93
CA GLU A 144 18.68 -0.48 1.59
C GLU A 144 19.59 0.48 2.35
N ARG A 145 19.97 1.61 1.71
CA ARG A 145 20.80 2.63 2.37
C ARG A 145 20.09 3.35 3.50
N ASP A 146 18.81 3.69 3.31
CA ASP A 146 18.01 4.40 4.31
C ASP A 146 17.70 3.55 5.53
N LEU A 147 17.61 2.23 5.37
CA LEU A 147 17.35 1.26 6.42
C LEU A 147 18.62 0.75 7.12
N ALA A 148 19.81 1.09 6.62
CA ALA A 148 21.05 0.66 7.22
C ALA A 148 21.15 1.09 8.70
N GLY A 149 21.18 0.11 9.62
CA GLY A 149 21.23 0.36 11.06
C GLY A 149 19.90 0.83 11.68
N ARG A 150 18.79 0.70 10.97
CA ARG A 150 17.46 1.09 11.45
C ARG A 150 16.51 -0.10 11.44
N ASP A 151 15.58 -0.11 12.39
CA ASP A 151 14.51 -1.09 12.43
C ASP A 151 13.32 -0.71 11.53
N TYR A 152 13.07 0.59 11.38
CA TYR A 152 11.97 1.16 10.59
C TYR A 152 12.44 2.42 9.85
N LEU A 153 11.67 2.85 8.86
CA LEU A 153 11.94 4.05 8.05
C LEU A 153 11.94 5.35 8.88
N CYS A 154 11.14 5.36 9.94
CA CYS A 154 11.19 6.36 11.01
C CYS A 154 11.74 5.73 12.31
N ASP A 155 11.75 6.43 13.43
CA ASP A 155 12.26 5.91 14.71
C ASP A 155 11.40 4.73 15.25
N GLN A 156 10.16 4.62 14.79
CA GLN A 156 9.21 3.58 15.13
C GLN A 156 8.42 3.14 13.89
N PHE A 157 7.71 2.02 13.99
CA PHE A 157 6.77 1.61 12.96
C PHE A 157 5.76 2.72 12.68
N SER A 158 5.54 3.04 11.42
CA SER A 158 4.78 4.20 10.98
C SER A 158 4.04 3.97 9.66
N VAL A 159 3.27 4.95 9.24
CA VAL A 159 2.61 4.93 7.92
C VAL A 159 3.60 4.86 6.75
N ALA A 160 4.84 5.35 6.94
CA ALA A 160 5.89 5.21 5.93
C ALA A 160 6.23 3.73 5.69
N ASP A 161 6.36 2.94 6.77
CA ASP A 161 6.61 1.51 6.66
C ASP A 161 5.43 0.78 6.01
N ILE A 162 4.21 1.16 6.35
CA ILE A 162 2.98 0.60 5.74
C ILE A 162 2.96 0.87 4.23
N GLY A 163 3.23 2.10 3.81
CA GLY A 163 3.23 2.51 2.41
C GLY A 163 4.26 1.74 1.58
N TYR A 164 5.52 1.79 2.01
CA TYR A 164 6.60 1.09 1.32
C TYR A 164 6.44 -0.43 1.33
N PHE A 165 6.04 -1.00 2.47
CA PHE A 165 5.83 -2.45 2.58
C PHE A 165 4.79 -2.94 1.57
N MET A 166 3.65 -2.27 1.48
CA MET A 166 2.61 -2.64 0.54
C MET A 166 3.09 -2.52 -0.90
N THR A 167 3.85 -1.48 -1.24
CA THR A 167 4.36 -1.27 -2.59
C THR A 167 5.43 -2.32 -2.96
N VAL A 168 6.36 -2.65 -2.05
CA VAL A 168 7.35 -3.73 -2.22
C VAL A 168 6.66 -5.09 -2.38
N THR A 169 5.63 -5.37 -1.57
CA THR A 169 4.85 -6.61 -1.67
C THR A 169 4.15 -6.73 -3.03
N PHE A 170 3.59 -5.64 -3.55
CA PHE A 170 2.97 -5.63 -4.88
C PHE A 170 3.99 -5.82 -5.99
N ALA A 171 5.16 -5.18 -5.92
CA ALA A 171 6.24 -5.33 -6.89
C ALA A 171 6.73 -6.78 -7.00
N ALA A 172 6.78 -7.50 -5.89
CA ALA A 172 7.19 -8.92 -5.86
C ALA A 172 6.30 -9.83 -6.72
N ASN A 173 5.00 -9.49 -6.93
CA ASN A 173 4.11 -10.23 -7.82
C ASN A 173 4.52 -10.12 -9.31
N PHE A 174 5.37 -9.18 -9.65
CA PHE A 174 5.90 -8.96 -11.00
C PHE A 174 7.37 -9.36 -11.16
N GLY A 175 7.95 -10.00 -10.13
CA GLY A 175 9.32 -10.51 -10.15
C GLY A 175 10.35 -9.58 -9.49
N ASP A 176 9.96 -8.41 -9.02
CA ASP A 176 10.85 -7.49 -8.29
C ASP A 176 10.98 -7.89 -6.83
N THR A 177 11.77 -8.92 -6.58
CA THR A 177 12.05 -9.41 -5.22
C THR A 177 13.26 -8.71 -4.62
N ILE A 178 13.31 -8.65 -3.28
CA ILE A 178 14.46 -8.13 -2.54
C ILE A 178 15.64 -9.06 -2.79
N ARG A 179 16.79 -8.51 -3.18
CA ARG A 179 18.00 -9.26 -3.53
C ARG A 179 18.83 -9.60 -2.30
N ASP A 180 19.75 -10.55 -2.43
CA ASP A 180 20.66 -10.97 -1.34
C ASP A 180 21.61 -9.83 -0.91
N GLU A 181 21.94 -8.91 -1.82
CA GLU A 181 22.74 -7.72 -1.57
C GLU A 181 22.00 -6.61 -0.80
N GLN A 182 20.74 -6.84 -0.44
CA GLN A 182 19.88 -5.87 0.27
C GLN A 182 19.44 -6.42 1.64
N PRO A 183 20.39 -6.72 2.56
CA PRO A 183 20.08 -7.35 3.85
C PRO A 183 19.29 -6.44 4.80
N ALA A 184 19.50 -5.10 4.78
CA ALA A 184 18.74 -4.18 5.62
C ALA A 184 17.28 -4.08 5.18
N LEU A 185 17.04 -3.99 3.87
CA LEU A 185 15.71 -4.02 3.29
C LEU A 185 14.99 -5.34 3.59
N ARG A 186 15.71 -6.48 3.49
CA ARG A 186 15.18 -7.81 3.83
C ARG A 186 14.78 -7.87 5.30
N ALA A 187 15.67 -7.48 6.20
CA ALA A 187 15.41 -7.52 7.64
C ALA A 187 14.23 -6.63 8.04
N TRP A 188 14.12 -5.44 7.43
CA TRP A 188 12.98 -4.56 7.61
C TRP A 188 11.68 -5.20 7.09
N TYR A 189 11.69 -5.75 5.87
CA TYR A 189 10.52 -6.39 5.27
C TYR A 189 10.00 -7.53 6.15
N ASP A 190 10.89 -8.41 6.61
CA ASP A 190 10.53 -9.54 7.46
C ASP A 190 9.97 -9.08 8.82
N ARG A 191 10.55 -8.01 9.39
CA ARG A 191 10.05 -7.40 10.64
C ARG A 191 8.65 -6.81 10.47
N VAL A 192 8.41 -6.09 9.39
CA VAL A 192 7.09 -5.51 9.09
C VAL A 192 6.07 -6.61 8.80
N LEU A 193 6.44 -7.62 8.01
CA LEU A 193 5.60 -8.79 7.71
C LEU A 193 5.19 -9.54 8.97
N GLY A 194 6.08 -9.62 9.97
CA GLY A 194 5.80 -10.28 11.26
C GLY A 194 4.74 -9.59 12.13
N ARG A 195 4.26 -8.41 11.78
CA ARG A 195 3.17 -7.73 12.49
C ARG A 195 1.82 -8.40 12.16
N PRO A 196 0.99 -8.74 13.16
CA PRO A 196 -0.27 -9.46 12.92
C PRO A 196 -1.22 -8.79 11.93
N SER A 197 -1.31 -7.45 11.95
CA SER A 197 -2.10 -6.64 11.01
C SER A 197 -1.61 -6.82 9.56
N VAL A 198 -0.30 -6.76 9.37
CA VAL A 198 0.37 -6.88 8.07
C VAL A 198 0.28 -8.31 7.53
N THR A 199 0.58 -9.31 8.37
CA THR A 199 0.45 -10.73 7.99
C THR A 199 -0.96 -11.03 7.51
N ARG A 200 -1.99 -10.56 8.23
CA ARG A 200 -3.41 -10.75 7.87
C ARG A 200 -3.71 -10.13 6.51
N GLU A 201 -3.21 -8.93 6.26
CA GLU A 201 -3.40 -8.23 4.99
C GLU A 201 -2.76 -8.98 3.82
N VAL A 202 -1.51 -9.44 3.98
CA VAL A 202 -0.79 -10.19 2.95
C VAL A 202 -1.48 -11.53 2.64
N MET A 203 -1.95 -12.25 3.67
CA MET A 203 -2.73 -13.47 3.47
C MET A 203 -4.05 -13.21 2.72
N GLY A 204 -4.73 -12.12 3.04
CA GLY A 204 -5.95 -11.69 2.35
C GLY A 204 -5.69 -11.35 0.88
N LEU A 205 -4.57 -10.67 0.60
CA LEU A 205 -4.13 -10.34 -0.76
C LEU A 205 -3.83 -11.61 -1.57
N ALA A 206 -3.05 -12.55 -1.00
CA ALA A 206 -2.73 -13.81 -1.66
C ALA A 206 -3.98 -14.62 -2.02
N ALA A 207 -4.92 -14.77 -1.07
CA ALA A 207 -6.19 -15.44 -1.31
C ALA A 207 -7.06 -14.74 -2.36
N ALA A 208 -6.97 -13.41 -2.48
CA ALA A 208 -7.67 -12.67 -3.53
C ALA A 208 -7.03 -12.88 -4.90
N MET A 209 -5.71 -12.93 -4.99
CA MET A 209 -4.98 -13.23 -6.24
C MET A 209 -5.31 -14.62 -6.76
N GLU A 210 -5.32 -15.64 -5.92
CA GLU A 210 -5.70 -17.01 -6.30
C GLU A 210 -7.11 -17.08 -6.93
N ARG A 211 -8.10 -16.40 -6.31
CA ARG A 211 -9.48 -16.37 -6.82
C ARG A 211 -9.64 -15.70 -8.18
N ILE A 212 -8.75 -14.81 -8.56
CA ILE A 212 -8.81 -14.10 -9.85
C ILE A 212 -8.06 -14.87 -10.93
N SER A 213 -7.10 -15.69 -10.52
CA SER A 213 -6.28 -16.51 -11.42
C SER A 213 -6.96 -17.85 -11.79
N SER A 214 -7.94 -18.28 -10.98
CA SER A 214 -8.77 -19.46 -11.22
C SER A 214 -9.97 -19.14 -12.09
#